data_72baf19bae12d5fc3a1ef9dc7b6ca525
#
_entry.id   72baf19bae12d5fc3a1ef9dc7b6ca525
#
_cell.length_a   1.000
_cell.length_b   1.000
_cell.length_c   1.000
_cell.angle_alpha   90.00
_cell.angle_beta   90.00
_cell.angle_gamma   90.00
#
_symmetry.space_group_name_H-M   'P 1'
#
loop_
_entity.id
_entity.type
_entity.pdbx_description
1 polymer ?
#
loop_
_entity_poly.entity_id
_entity_poly.type
_entity_poly.pdbx_seq_one_letter_code
_entity_poly.pdbx_strand_id
1 'polypeptide(L)'
;MAISEQEIKELEEIAKNTRKDIVDVTEWAGGAHIGGALSMVEILVILYYKYMNIDPTDPEKADRDRFILSKGHGGVGFAPVLARKGYFDFDLLKTFNQFKSPFGMHLDGKKVKGVDVSTGSLGHGLPIAVGLALGARLKKEAWKTYCILGDGECNEGTIWEAAMSASQFKTTNMITFVDRNMLMIDGRTEEVMGIEPFADKWTAFGFIVKEVDGHSFKELAEAIDFAHNQDDAPVVIIANTKKGRGIDYMEDNVKWHYGSMNSTLAEQARASIDKM
;
A
#
# COMPACT_ATOMS: atom_id res chain seq x y z
N MET A 1 10.86 15.17 -12.82
CA MET A 1 10.38 15.33 -14.23
C MET A 1 9.00 14.70 -14.31
N ALA A 2 8.06 15.31 -15.04
CA ALA A 2 6.73 14.73 -15.20
C ALA A 2 6.84 13.32 -15.79
N ILE A 3 6.01 12.39 -15.32
CA ILE A 3 5.92 11.02 -15.83
C ILE A 3 5.48 11.05 -17.31
N SER A 4 6.14 10.28 -18.15
CA SER A 4 5.81 10.20 -19.59
C SER A 4 4.63 9.26 -19.84
N GLU A 5 3.92 9.43 -20.96
CA GLU A 5 2.84 8.54 -21.37
C GLU A 5 3.32 7.09 -21.56
N GLN A 6 4.57 6.89 -21.99
CA GLN A 6 5.15 5.57 -22.15
C GLN A 6 5.35 4.89 -20.79
N GLU A 7 5.90 5.61 -19.80
CA GLU A 7 6.05 5.09 -18.43
C GLU A 7 4.69 4.76 -17.81
N ILE A 8 3.67 5.59 -18.05
CA ILE A 8 2.30 5.32 -17.56
C ILE A 8 1.80 3.99 -18.12
N LYS A 9 1.91 3.75 -19.43
CA LYS A 9 1.48 2.49 -20.07
C LYS A 9 2.24 1.27 -19.52
N GLU A 10 3.52 1.41 -19.27
CA GLU A 10 4.33 0.34 -18.67
C GLU A 10 3.87 0.02 -17.24
N LEU A 11 3.59 1.05 -16.43
CA LEU A 11 3.07 0.86 -15.07
C LEU A 11 1.64 0.29 -15.07
N GLU A 12 0.78 0.69 -16.01
CA GLU A 12 -0.55 0.13 -16.18
C GLU A 12 -0.52 -1.37 -16.49
N GLU A 13 0.41 -1.79 -17.37
CA GLU A 13 0.58 -3.22 -17.69
C GLU A 13 1.12 -4.00 -16.48
N ILE A 14 2.08 -3.42 -15.73
CA ILE A 14 2.56 -4.01 -14.48
C ILE A 14 1.43 -4.12 -13.45
N ALA A 15 0.60 -3.11 -13.32
CA ALA A 15 -0.54 -3.11 -12.40
C ALA A 15 -1.58 -4.17 -12.80
N LYS A 16 -1.87 -4.29 -14.09
CA LYS A 16 -2.75 -5.34 -14.62
C LYS A 16 -2.23 -6.74 -14.31
N ASN A 17 -0.96 -6.99 -14.54
CA ASN A 17 -0.33 -8.28 -14.22
C ASN A 17 -0.27 -8.54 -12.71
N THR A 18 0.01 -7.52 -11.90
CA THR A 18 -0.03 -7.63 -10.43
C THR A 18 -1.41 -8.04 -9.92
N ARG A 19 -2.50 -7.52 -10.52
CA ARG A 19 -3.86 -7.95 -10.16
C ARG A 19 -4.09 -9.43 -10.47
N LYS A 20 -3.60 -9.94 -11.61
CA LYS A 20 -3.68 -11.37 -11.92
C LYS A 20 -2.92 -12.21 -10.91
N ASP A 21 -1.72 -11.77 -10.56
CA ASP A 21 -0.90 -12.44 -9.54
C ASP A 21 -1.64 -12.48 -8.16
N ILE A 22 -2.30 -11.40 -7.77
CA ILE A 22 -3.12 -11.34 -6.54
C ILE A 22 -4.26 -12.37 -6.60
N VAL A 23 -4.92 -12.50 -7.75
CA VAL A 23 -5.98 -13.51 -7.94
C VAL A 23 -5.40 -14.91 -7.81
N ASP A 24 -4.27 -15.20 -8.47
CA ASP A 24 -3.62 -16.51 -8.42
C ASP A 24 -3.19 -16.88 -6.99
N VAL A 25 -2.53 -15.96 -6.29
CA VAL A 25 -2.12 -16.19 -4.89
C VAL A 25 -3.33 -16.39 -3.98
N THR A 26 -4.42 -15.65 -4.20
CA THR A 26 -5.67 -15.82 -3.43
C THR A 26 -6.32 -17.17 -3.71
N GLU A 27 -6.29 -17.65 -4.96
CA GLU A 27 -6.77 -18.98 -5.34
C GLU A 27 -5.94 -20.07 -4.66
N TRP A 28 -4.61 -20.01 -4.72
CA TRP A 28 -3.72 -20.99 -4.06
C TRP A 28 -3.89 -21.02 -2.54
N ALA A 29 -4.16 -19.87 -1.92
CA ALA A 29 -4.41 -19.76 -0.50
C ALA A 29 -5.84 -20.19 -0.09
N GLY A 30 -6.75 -20.37 -1.04
CA GLY A 30 -8.17 -20.62 -0.78
C GLY A 30 -8.97 -19.40 -0.31
N GLY A 31 -8.31 -18.25 -0.15
CA GLY A 31 -8.92 -16.98 0.25
C GLY A 31 -7.91 -16.03 0.88
N ALA A 32 -8.19 -14.72 0.78
CA ALA A 32 -7.36 -13.65 1.34
C ALA A 32 -8.15 -12.32 1.47
N HIS A 33 -7.52 -11.28 2.03
CA HIS A 33 -8.05 -9.90 2.04
C HIS A 33 -7.87 -9.24 0.66
N ILE A 34 -8.51 -9.82 -0.35
CA ILE A 34 -8.27 -9.49 -1.76
C ILE A 34 -8.76 -8.07 -2.12
N GLY A 35 -9.90 -7.63 -1.59
CA GLY A 35 -10.49 -6.34 -1.98
C GLY A 35 -9.58 -5.16 -1.68
N GLY A 36 -9.05 -5.11 -0.46
CA GLY A 36 -8.11 -4.06 -0.05
C GLY A 36 -6.68 -4.23 -0.59
N ALA A 37 -6.34 -5.39 -1.14
CA ALA A 37 -5.11 -5.62 -1.88
C ALA A 37 -5.20 -5.04 -3.29
N LEU A 38 -6.36 -5.22 -3.96
CA LEU A 38 -6.60 -4.73 -5.32
C LEU A 38 -6.74 -3.19 -5.39
N SER A 39 -7.22 -2.54 -4.33
CA SER A 39 -7.38 -1.07 -4.32
C SER A 39 -6.06 -0.31 -4.35
N MET A 40 -4.99 -0.86 -3.75
CA MET A 40 -3.69 -0.17 -3.60
C MET A 40 -2.64 -0.56 -4.64
N VAL A 41 -3.02 -1.29 -5.69
CA VAL A 41 -2.04 -1.83 -6.67
C VAL A 41 -1.25 -0.72 -7.34
N GLU A 42 -1.88 0.36 -7.79
CA GLU A 42 -1.19 1.47 -8.44
C GLU A 42 -0.20 2.14 -7.49
N ILE A 43 -0.55 2.31 -6.21
CA ILE A 43 0.35 2.89 -5.21
C ILE A 43 1.58 2.00 -5.02
N LEU A 44 1.40 0.68 -4.87
CA LEU A 44 2.50 -0.26 -4.75
C LEU A 44 3.38 -0.27 -6.00
N VAL A 45 2.75 -0.33 -7.17
CA VAL A 45 3.47 -0.40 -8.45
C VAL A 45 4.30 0.86 -8.67
N ILE A 46 3.72 2.06 -8.53
CA ILE A 46 4.47 3.29 -8.77
C ILE A 46 5.64 3.47 -7.80
N LEU A 47 5.46 3.08 -6.53
CA LEU A 47 6.53 3.13 -5.54
C LEU A 47 7.68 2.17 -5.90
N TYR A 48 7.39 0.90 -6.13
CA TYR A 48 8.40 -0.13 -6.34
C TYR A 48 9.04 -0.09 -7.72
N TYR A 49 8.38 0.44 -8.75
CA TYR A 49 8.89 0.44 -10.12
C TYR A 49 9.44 1.79 -10.59
N LYS A 50 9.13 2.88 -9.87
CA LYS A 50 9.59 4.22 -10.28
C LYS A 50 10.31 5.01 -9.17
N TYR A 51 9.77 5.05 -7.95
CA TYR A 51 10.20 6.04 -6.96
C TYR A 51 11.18 5.54 -5.92
N MET A 52 11.01 4.33 -5.40
CA MET A 52 11.83 3.85 -4.30
C MET A 52 13.26 3.49 -4.74
N ASN A 53 14.24 3.97 -3.98
CA ASN A 53 15.62 3.51 -4.06
C ASN A 53 15.72 2.15 -3.36
N ILE A 54 15.60 1.07 -4.11
CA ILE A 54 15.64 -0.32 -3.62
C ILE A 54 16.52 -1.17 -4.53
N ASP A 55 17.15 -2.19 -3.95
CA ASP A 55 17.88 -3.21 -4.68
C ASP A 55 17.46 -4.60 -4.19
N PRO A 56 16.67 -5.37 -4.98
CA PRO A 56 16.26 -6.71 -4.58
C PRO A 56 17.41 -7.70 -4.41
N THR A 57 18.57 -7.44 -5.01
CA THR A 57 19.78 -8.28 -4.88
C THR A 57 20.54 -7.99 -3.59
N ASP A 58 20.37 -6.79 -3.03
CA ASP A 58 20.89 -6.38 -1.72
C ASP A 58 19.76 -5.77 -0.86
N PRO A 59 18.84 -6.60 -0.34
CA PRO A 59 17.66 -6.13 0.41
C PRO A 59 18.02 -5.47 1.76
N GLU A 60 19.26 -5.62 2.22
CA GLU A 60 19.77 -5.01 3.47
C GLU A 60 20.58 -3.73 3.21
N LYS A 61 20.66 -3.27 1.96
CA LYS A 61 21.38 -2.05 1.59
C LYS A 61 21.01 -0.89 2.51
N ALA A 62 22.02 -0.23 3.11
CA ALA A 62 21.81 0.72 4.20
C ALA A 62 21.05 1.99 3.75
N ASP A 63 21.36 2.49 2.55
CA ASP A 63 20.81 3.72 1.96
C ASP A 63 19.51 3.53 1.18
N ARG A 64 18.94 2.31 1.19
CA ARG A 64 17.64 2.06 0.55
C ARG A 64 16.50 2.78 1.26
N ASP A 65 15.45 3.07 0.55
CA ASP A 65 14.20 3.55 1.13
C ASP A 65 13.52 2.47 1.98
N ARG A 66 12.58 2.88 2.83
CA ARG A 66 11.81 2.00 3.72
C ARG A 66 10.34 2.07 3.34
N PHE A 67 9.68 0.91 3.35
CA PHE A 67 8.27 0.80 3.04
C PHE A 67 7.50 0.07 4.14
N ILE A 68 6.40 0.66 4.59
CA ILE A 68 5.51 0.09 5.60
C ILE A 68 4.11 -0.05 5.03
N LEU A 69 3.64 -1.28 4.91
CA LEU A 69 2.23 -1.55 4.66
C LEU A 69 1.50 -1.60 6.01
N SER A 70 0.99 -0.46 6.49
CA SER A 70 0.34 -0.37 7.80
C SER A 70 -0.91 -1.24 7.88
N LYS A 71 -1.75 -1.23 6.83
CA LYS A 71 -2.84 -2.20 6.66
C LYS A 71 -2.30 -3.59 6.25
N GLY A 72 -1.60 -4.22 7.19
CA GLY A 72 -0.82 -5.44 6.96
C GLY A 72 -1.59 -6.62 6.34
N HIS A 73 -2.93 -6.65 6.51
CA HIS A 73 -3.81 -7.62 5.87
C HIS A 73 -3.81 -7.53 4.33
N GLY A 74 -3.32 -6.41 3.75
CA GLY A 74 -3.05 -6.29 2.31
C GLY A 74 -1.85 -7.07 1.80
N GLY A 75 -1.25 -7.95 2.62
CA GLY A 75 -0.05 -8.72 2.29
C GLY A 75 -0.15 -9.54 1.00
N VAL A 76 -1.35 -10.03 0.64
CA VAL A 76 -1.60 -10.74 -0.62
C VAL A 76 -1.40 -9.84 -1.85
N GLY A 77 -1.51 -8.51 -1.70
CA GLY A 77 -1.17 -7.55 -2.75
C GLY A 77 0.31 -7.19 -2.78
N PHE A 78 0.94 -7.16 -1.61
CA PHE A 78 2.34 -6.75 -1.49
C PHE A 78 3.33 -7.87 -1.89
N ALA A 79 3.06 -9.10 -1.51
CA ALA A 79 3.95 -10.23 -1.79
C ALA A 79 4.21 -10.45 -3.30
N PRO A 80 3.21 -10.39 -4.23
CA PRO A 80 3.46 -10.48 -5.66
C PRO A 80 4.37 -9.36 -6.19
N VAL A 81 4.21 -8.12 -5.72
CA VAL A 81 5.07 -7.00 -6.11
C VAL A 81 6.52 -7.29 -5.73
N LEU A 82 6.78 -7.77 -4.52
CA LEU A 82 8.12 -8.13 -4.07
C LEU A 82 8.72 -9.28 -4.91
N ALA A 83 7.94 -10.33 -5.18
CA ALA A 83 8.38 -11.44 -6.02
C ALA A 83 8.74 -10.99 -7.44
N ARG A 84 7.88 -10.18 -8.08
CA ARG A 84 8.14 -9.62 -9.42
C ARG A 84 9.32 -8.66 -9.45
N LYS A 85 9.62 -7.99 -8.35
CA LYS A 85 10.84 -7.19 -8.21
C LYS A 85 12.11 -8.03 -8.02
N GLY A 86 11.98 -9.33 -7.72
CA GLY A 86 13.11 -10.25 -7.61
C GLY A 86 13.62 -10.44 -6.17
N TYR A 87 12.86 -10.08 -5.14
CA TYR A 87 13.27 -10.33 -3.75
C TYR A 87 13.28 -11.83 -3.40
N PHE A 88 12.44 -12.61 -4.06
CA PHE A 88 12.35 -14.07 -3.92
C PHE A 88 11.64 -14.69 -5.13
N ASP A 89 11.76 -16.01 -5.27
CA ASP A 89 11.12 -16.76 -6.36
C ASP A 89 9.60 -16.67 -6.27
N PHE A 90 8.95 -16.30 -7.37
CA PHE A 90 7.50 -16.15 -7.48
C PHE A 90 6.76 -17.44 -7.11
N ASP A 91 7.31 -18.60 -7.44
CA ASP A 91 6.68 -19.91 -7.15
C ASP A 91 6.53 -20.19 -5.65
N LEU A 92 7.29 -19.51 -4.79
CA LEU A 92 7.10 -19.59 -3.35
C LEU A 92 5.73 -19.06 -2.88
N LEU A 93 5.11 -18.16 -3.65
CA LEU A 93 3.77 -17.63 -3.36
C LEU A 93 2.67 -18.69 -3.44
N LYS A 94 2.92 -19.84 -4.08
CA LYS A 94 2.01 -21.00 -4.05
C LYS A 94 1.78 -21.54 -2.63
N THR A 95 2.66 -21.19 -1.69
CA THR A 95 2.55 -21.58 -0.29
C THR A 95 1.90 -20.50 0.60
N PHE A 96 1.40 -19.40 0.00
CA PHE A 96 0.83 -18.27 0.76
C PHE A 96 -0.25 -18.77 1.74
N ASN A 97 -0.16 -18.32 2.99
CA ASN A 97 -1.04 -18.68 4.10
C ASN A 97 -1.13 -20.19 4.40
N GLN A 98 -0.12 -20.97 4.01
CA GLN A 98 -0.03 -22.40 4.32
C GLN A 98 0.89 -22.66 5.51
N PHE A 99 0.72 -23.81 6.16
CA PHE A 99 1.55 -24.22 7.31
C PHE A 99 3.04 -24.30 6.89
N LYS A 100 3.92 -23.72 7.70
CA LYS A 100 5.37 -23.56 7.46
C LYS A 100 5.76 -22.64 6.31
N SER A 101 4.83 -21.97 5.64
CA SER A 101 5.16 -20.93 4.67
C SER A 101 5.78 -19.71 5.37
N PRO A 102 6.73 -19.01 4.74
CA PRO A 102 7.16 -17.70 5.22
C PRO A 102 6.07 -16.63 5.00
N PHE A 103 5.12 -16.87 4.09
CA PHE A 103 4.08 -15.93 3.70
C PHE A 103 2.80 -16.22 4.50
N GLY A 104 2.62 -15.50 5.60
CA GLY A 104 1.33 -15.43 6.30
C GLY A 104 0.42 -14.36 5.69
N MET A 105 -0.84 -14.33 6.14
CA MET A 105 -1.81 -13.29 5.78
C MET A 105 -1.25 -11.87 5.99
N HIS A 106 -0.52 -11.67 7.08
CA HIS A 106 0.32 -10.52 7.37
C HIS A 106 1.78 -10.91 7.16
N LEU A 107 2.49 -10.18 6.31
CA LEU A 107 3.88 -10.51 6.01
C LEU A 107 4.79 -10.20 7.21
N ASP A 108 5.66 -11.14 7.50
CA ASP A 108 6.63 -11.04 8.60
C ASP A 108 8.00 -10.60 8.04
N GLY A 109 8.45 -9.41 8.45
CA GLY A 109 9.74 -8.85 8.02
C GLY A 109 10.96 -9.68 8.42
N LYS A 110 10.81 -10.62 9.37
CA LYS A 110 11.89 -11.56 9.71
C LYS A 110 11.94 -12.78 8.78
N LYS A 111 10.90 -13.01 7.97
CA LYS A 111 10.76 -14.20 7.11
C LYS A 111 10.72 -13.86 5.64
N VAL A 112 10.21 -12.68 5.28
CA VAL A 112 9.98 -12.28 3.89
C VAL A 112 10.94 -11.16 3.53
N LYS A 113 11.87 -11.44 2.62
CA LYS A 113 12.80 -10.43 2.09
C LYS A 113 12.05 -9.28 1.45
N GLY A 114 12.50 -8.05 1.68
CA GLY A 114 11.87 -6.84 1.16
C GLY A 114 10.73 -6.30 2.02
N VAL A 115 10.36 -6.98 3.12
CA VAL A 115 9.42 -6.48 4.11
C VAL A 115 10.20 -5.85 5.27
N ASP A 116 10.12 -4.54 5.40
CA ASP A 116 10.85 -3.79 6.43
C ASP A 116 10.31 -4.02 7.84
N VAL A 117 8.98 -4.11 7.97
CA VAL A 117 8.29 -4.17 9.26
C VAL A 117 7.13 -5.14 9.19
N SER A 118 7.05 -6.05 10.17
CA SER A 118 5.86 -6.87 10.38
C SER A 118 4.72 -6.00 10.89
N THR A 119 3.57 -6.02 10.20
CA THR A 119 2.38 -5.26 10.54
C THR A 119 1.16 -6.18 10.65
N GLY A 120 0.03 -5.64 11.14
CA GLY A 120 -1.19 -6.44 11.32
C GLY A 120 -2.12 -5.83 12.37
N SER A 121 -1.55 -5.26 13.45
CA SER A 121 -2.29 -4.39 14.37
C SER A 121 -2.46 -3.04 13.69
N LEU A 122 -3.69 -2.72 13.29
CA LEU A 122 -4.01 -1.48 12.59
C LEU A 122 -3.59 -0.26 13.43
N GLY A 123 -3.20 0.81 12.76
CA GLY A 123 -2.72 2.05 13.38
C GLY A 123 -1.26 2.05 13.79
N HIS A 124 -0.57 0.90 13.82
CA HIS A 124 0.81 0.83 14.31
C HIS A 124 1.88 1.09 13.24
N GLY A 125 1.54 0.99 11.96
CA GLY A 125 2.50 1.23 10.88
C GLY A 125 2.96 2.68 10.80
N LEU A 126 2.08 3.65 10.97
CA LEU A 126 2.43 5.07 10.91
C LEU A 126 3.41 5.50 12.01
N PRO A 127 3.19 5.20 13.30
CA PRO A 127 4.18 5.54 14.33
C PRO A 127 5.54 4.88 14.11
N ILE A 128 5.59 3.66 13.56
CA ILE A 128 6.84 3.02 13.16
C ILE A 128 7.50 3.80 12.00
N ALA A 129 6.72 4.23 11.00
CA ALA A 129 7.22 5.04 9.90
C ALA A 129 7.81 6.37 10.39
N VAL A 130 7.15 7.04 11.33
CA VAL A 130 7.69 8.25 11.99
C VAL A 130 9.03 7.95 12.67
N GLY A 131 9.12 6.85 13.41
CA GLY A 131 10.35 6.43 14.06
C GLY A 131 11.49 6.17 13.07
N LEU A 132 11.21 5.52 11.95
CA LEU A 132 12.19 5.28 10.87
C LEU A 132 12.64 6.60 10.23
N ALA A 133 11.72 7.48 9.89
CA ALA A 133 12.03 8.78 9.30
C ALA A 133 12.91 9.65 10.22
N LEU A 134 12.62 9.65 11.51
CA LEU A 134 13.45 10.33 12.52
C LEU A 134 14.83 9.67 12.64
N GLY A 135 14.88 8.32 12.60
CA GLY A 135 16.12 7.56 12.62
C GLY A 135 17.05 7.91 11.45
N ALA A 136 16.50 8.05 10.24
CA ALA A 136 17.23 8.51 9.05
C ALA A 136 17.86 9.87 9.29
N ARG A 137 17.07 10.84 9.77
CA ARG A 137 17.55 12.21 10.04
C ARG A 137 18.63 12.25 11.12
N LEU A 138 18.48 11.48 12.20
CA LEU A 138 19.48 11.39 13.26
C LEU A 138 20.82 10.81 12.75
N LYS A 139 20.74 9.85 11.84
CA LYS A 139 21.91 9.26 11.18
C LYS A 139 22.44 10.09 10.00
N LYS A 140 21.77 11.18 9.63
CA LYS A 140 22.07 12.01 8.44
C LYS A 140 22.01 11.21 7.13
N GLU A 141 21.11 10.25 7.08
CA GLU A 141 20.82 9.45 5.89
C GLU A 141 19.78 10.13 5.01
N ALA A 142 19.85 9.90 3.69
CA ALA A 142 18.97 10.54 2.71
C ALA A 142 17.75 9.71 2.32
N TRP A 143 17.63 8.46 2.81
CA TRP A 143 16.53 7.58 2.45
C TRP A 143 15.18 8.08 2.98
N LYS A 144 14.16 7.75 2.24
CA LYS A 144 12.77 8.11 2.54
C LYS A 144 12.02 6.93 3.16
N THR A 145 10.94 7.25 3.86
CA THR A 145 10.01 6.28 4.39
C THR A 145 8.64 6.45 3.73
N TYR A 146 8.10 5.37 3.19
CA TYR A 146 6.76 5.33 2.60
C TYR A 146 5.85 4.47 3.46
N CYS A 147 4.64 4.95 3.73
CA CYS A 147 3.66 4.23 4.55
C CYS A 147 2.30 4.23 3.86
N ILE A 148 1.68 3.05 3.70
CA ILE A 148 0.31 2.94 3.21
C ILE A 148 -0.62 2.56 4.36
N LEU A 149 -1.61 3.42 4.60
CA LEU A 149 -2.71 3.25 5.54
C LEU A 149 -3.98 2.82 4.80
N GLY A 150 -4.91 2.19 5.50
CA GLY A 150 -6.31 2.12 5.09
C GLY A 150 -7.11 3.29 5.67
N ASP A 151 -8.18 3.70 5.00
CA ASP A 151 -9.08 4.75 5.50
C ASP A 151 -9.76 4.34 6.82
N GLY A 152 -10.32 3.14 6.88
CA GLY A 152 -10.88 2.60 8.12
C GLY A 152 -9.86 2.45 9.25
N GLU A 153 -8.58 2.19 8.91
CA GLU A 153 -7.47 2.16 9.87
C GLU A 153 -7.27 3.52 10.55
N CYS A 154 -7.60 4.62 9.88
CA CYS A 154 -7.46 5.96 10.44
C CYS A 154 -8.46 6.28 11.59
N ASN A 155 -9.34 5.34 11.94
CA ASN A 155 -10.11 5.42 13.18
C ASN A 155 -9.30 5.00 14.42
N GLU A 156 -8.11 4.39 14.25
CA GLU A 156 -7.21 4.07 15.35
C GLU A 156 -6.56 5.36 15.91
N GLY A 157 -6.63 5.54 17.25
CA GLY A 157 -6.07 6.72 17.92
C GLY A 157 -4.58 6.93 17.66
N THR A 158 -3.82 5.83 17.54
CA THR A 158 -2.37 5.84 17.29
C THR A 158 -1.98 6.50 15.97
N ILE A 159 -2.87 6.53 14.96
CA ILE A 159 -2.66 7.28 13.72
C ILE A 159 -2.52 8.78 14.02
N TRP A 160 -3.43 9.32 14.81
CA TRP A 160 -3.45 10.75 15.14
C TRP A 160 -2.35 11.14 16.12
N GLU A 161 -1.98 10.27 17.05
CA GLU A 161 -0.80 10.45 17.90
C GLU A 161 0.49 10.50 17.07
N ALA A 162 0.61 9.60 16.09
CA ALA A 162 1.74 9.60 15.16
C ALA A 162 1.73 10.84 14.24
N ALA A 163 0.55 11.29 13.80
CA ALA A 163 0.42 12.49 12.99
C ALA A 163 0.90 13.75 13.75
N MET A 164 0.50 13.90 15.03
CA MET A 164 1.03 14.98 15.88
C MET A 164 2.56 14.94 15.97
N SER A 165 3.12 13.75 16.18
CA SER A 165 4.58 13.58 16.28
C SER A 165 5.27 13.89 14.96
N ALA A 166 4.73 13.40 13.84
CA ALA A 166 5.26 13.65 12.50
C ALA A 166 5.33 15.14 12.17
N SER A 167 4.26 15.86 12.48
CA SER A 167 4.17 17.31 12.28
C SER A 167 5.14 18.06 13.21
N GLN A 168 5.12 17.75 14.52
CA GLN A 168 6.00 18.39 15.50
C GLN A 168 7.47 18.26 15.12
N PHE A 169 7.89 17.08 14.67
CA PHE A 169 9.27 16.80 14.30
C PHE A 169 9.57 17.03 12.82
N LYS A 170 8.60 17.51 12.04
CA LYS A 170 8.73 17.81 10.61
C LYS A 170 9.35 16.63 9.85
N THR A 171 8.73 15.45 9.90
CA THR A 171 9.23 14.26 9.20
C THR A 171 8.99 14.34 7.69
N THR A 172 9.60 15.32 7.02
CA THR A 172 9.42 15.61 5.59
C THR A 172 10.03 14.54 4.67
N ASN A 173 10.87 13.66 5.23
CA ASN A 173 11.37 12.46 4.56
C ASN A 173 10.44 11.24 4.69
N MET A 174 9.22 11.43 5.20
CA MET A 174 8.16 10.42 5.24
C MET A 174 7.00 10.84 4.34
N ILE A 175 6.54 9.92 3.49
CA ILE A 175 5.38 10.12 2.62
C ILE A 175 4.31 9.11 3.00
N THR A 176 3.16 9.61 3.44
CA THR A 176 2.04 8.79 3.88
C THR A 176 0.99 8.71 2.78
N PHE A 177 0.54 7.52 2.46
CA PHE A 177 -0.61 7.28 1.59
C PHE A 177 -1.78 6.78 2.42
N VAL A 178 -2.97 7.24 2.09
CA VAL A 178 -4.20 6.61 2.56
C VAL A 178 -4.92 6.01 1.37
N ASP A 179 -5.07 4.68 1.37
CA ASP A 179 -5.94 3.97 0.43
C ASP A 179 -7.40 4.24 0.84
N ARG A 180 -7.97 5.33 0.28
CA ARG A 180 -9.33 5.80 0.56
C ARG A 180 -10.32 5.05 -0.32
N ASN A 181 -10.62 3.80 0.04
CA ASN A 181 -11.52 2.93 -0.72
C ASN A 181 -12.97 2.92 -0.19
N MET A 182 -13.28 3.69 0.84
CA MET A 182 -14.60 3.95 1.41
C MET A 182 -15.29 2.74 2.07
N LEU A 183 -14.58 1.60 2.23
CA LEU A 183 -15.18 0.37 2.75
C LEU A 183 -14.35 -0.24 3.88
N MET A 184 -15.00 -0.47 5.01
CA MET A 184 -14.49 -1.28 6.13
C MET A 184 -14.93 -2.76 5.98
N ILE A 185 -14.73 -3.58 7.02
CA ILE A 185 -15.24 -4.96 7.12
C ILE A 185 -16.77 -4.97 7.12
N ASP A 186 -17.38 -4.07 7.90
CA ASP A 186 -18.80 -4.10 8.25
C ASP A 186 -19.67 -3.20 7.37
N GLY A 187 -19.09 -2.40 6.48
CA GLY A 187 -19.86 -1.48 5.64
C GLY A 187 -19.04 -0.30 5.09
N ARG A 188 -19.73 0.72 4.67
CA ARG A 188 -19.11 1.99 4.26
C ARG A 188 -18.50 2.70 5.44
N THR A 189 -17.33 3.30 5.26
CA THR A 189 -16.64 4.02 6.34
C THR A 189 -17.55 5.04 7.02
N GLU A 190 -18.28 5.83 6.26
CA GLU A 190 -19.13 6.88 6.81
C GLU A 190 -20.40 6.37 7.52
N GLU A 191 -20.79 5.11 7.28
CA GLU A 191 -21.93 4.47 7.95
C GLU A 191 -21.50 3.72 9.21
N VAL A 192 -20.28 3.16 9.22
CA VAL A 192 -19.76 2.36 10.35
C VAL A 192 -19.10 3.28 11.39
N MET A 193 -18.14 4.10 10.97
CA MET A 193 -17.45 5.08 11.78
C MET A 193 -16.97 6.22 10.88
N GLY A 194 -17.75 7.28 10.79
CA GLY A 194 -17.50 8.43 9.93
C GLY A 194 -16.16 9.12 10.20
N ILE A 195 -15.43 9.37 9.14
CA ILE A 195 -14.10 9.98 9.23
C ILE A 195 -14.05 11.39 8.62
N GLU A 196 -15.08 11.79 7.90
CA GLU A 196 -15.14 13.14 7.30
C GLU A 196 -15.29 14.26 8.38
N PRO A 197 -14.80 15.49 8.12
CA PRO A 197 -14.03 15.89 6.95
C PRO A 197 -12.58 15.38 7.03
N PHE A 198 -12.22 14.43 6.20
CA PHE A 198 -10.99 13.65 6.36
C PHE A 198 -9.71 14.45 6.04
N ALA A 199 -9.70 15.16 4.91
CA ALA A 199 -8.59 16.01 4.51
C ALA A 199 -8.33 17.14 5.53
N ASP A 200 -9.40 17.75 6.06
CA ASP A 200 -9.28 18.82 7.05
C ASP A 200 -8.67 18.31 8.36
N LYS A 201 -8.98 17.07 8.77
CA LYS A 201 -8.36 16.46 9.96
C LYS A 201 -6.85 16.35 9.78
N TRP A 202 -6.35 15.80 8.67
CA TRP A 202 -4.92 15.73 8.39
C TRP A 202 -4.26 17.11 8.35
N THR A 203 -4.94 18.08 7.73
CA THR A 203 -4.48 19.47 7.70
C THR A 203 -4.40 20.07 9.11
N ALA A 204 -5.39 19.84 9.96
CA ALA A 204 -5.39 20.29 11.35
C ALA A 204 -4.26 19.65 12.18
N PHE A 205 -3.85 18.42 11.84
CA PHE A 205 -2.68 17.77 12.43
C PHE A 205 -1.34 18.21 11.83
N GLY A 206 -1.35 19.20 10.92
CA GLY A 206 -0.15 19.85 10.37
C GLY A 206 0.47 19.15 9.16
N PHE A 207 -0.26 18.30 8.47
CA PHE A 207 0.16 17.72 7.20
C PHE A 207 -0.24 18.59 6.02
N ILE A 208 0.57 18.54 4.97
CA ILE A 208 0.13 18.98 3.64
C ILE A 208 -0.63 17.82 2.99
N VAL A 209 -1.87 18.08 2.60
CA VAL A 209 -2.75 17.07 2.02
C VAL A 209 -2.76 17.18 0.50
N LYS A 210 -2.65 16.03 -0.17
CA LYS A 210 -2.92 15.85 -1.60
C LYS A 210 -4.02 14.81 -1.76
N GLU A 211 -5.11 15.19 -2.40
CA GLU A 211 -6.17 14.26 -2.80
C GLU A 211 -6.02 13.95 -4.28
N VAL A 212 -5.99 12.66 -4.63
CA VAL A 212 -5.74 12.19 -5.99
C VAL A 212 -6.66 11.01 -6.34
N ASP A 213 -6.88 10.78 -7.63
CA ASP A 213 -7.36 9.49 -8.09
C ASP A 213 -6.24 8.44 -7.88
N GLY A 214 -6.46 7.53 -6.94
CA GLY A 214 -5.49 6.47 -6.59
C GLY A 214 -5.27 5.44 -7.69
N HIS A 215 -6.04 5.49 -8.78
CA HIS A 215 -5.88 4.66 -9.97
C HIS A 215 -5.25 5.42 -11.15
N SER A 216 -4.89 6.70 -10.96
CA SER A 216 -4.19 7.53 -11.94
C SER A 216 -2.69 7.60 -11.64
N PHE A 217 -1.87 6.90 -12.42
CA PHE A 217 -0.41 6.98 -12.29
C PHE A 217 0.13 8.40 -12.47
N LYS A 218 -0.56 9.21 -13.29
CA LYS A 218 -0.20 10.61 -13.49
C LYS A 218 -0.38 11.42 -12.20
N GLU A 219 -1.56 11.33 -11.58
CA GLU A 219 -1.86 12.09 -10.36
C GLU A 219 -1.02 11.59 -9.17
N LEU A 220 -0.82 10.27 -9.05
CA LEU A 220 0.08 9.70 -8.05
C LEU A 220 1.51 10.22 -8.23
N ALA A 221 2.03 10.26 -9.47
CA ALA A 221 3.37 10.77 -9.73
C ALA A 221 3.50 12.25 -9.36
N GLU A 222 2.53 13.09 -9.76
CA GLU A 222 2.51 14.51 -9.43
C GLU A 222 2.50 14.74 -7.91
N ALA A 223 1.72 13.96 -7.16
CA ALA A 223 1.66 14.06 -5.70
C ALA A 223 2.95 13.58 -5.03
N ILE A 224 3.58 12.50 -5.52
CA ILE A 224 4.85 11.99 -5.00
C ILE A 224 5.98 12.98 -5.31
N ASP A 225 6.05 13.49 -6.53
CA ASP A 225 7.04 14.51 -6.92
C ASP A 225 6.89 15.77 -6.04
N PHE A 226 5.66 16.20 -5.77
CA PHE A 226 5.39 17.28 -4.83
C PHE A 226 5.92 16.94 -3.43
N ALA A 227 5.60 15.76 -2.90
CA ALA A 227 6.01 15.33 -1.57
C ALA A 227 7.54 15.21 -1.44
N HIS A 228 8.25 14.80 -2.49
CA HIS A 228 9.71 14.73 -2.51
C HIS A 228 10.41 16.09 -2.42
N ASN A 229 9.71 17.16 -2.81
CA ASN A 229 10.23 18.53 -2.80
C ASN A 229 9.71 19.37 -1.62
N GLN A 230 9.07 18.72 -0.63
CA GLN A 230 8.58 19.40 0.56
C GLN A 230 9.55 19.29 1.73
N ASP A 231 9.89 20.48 2.32
CA ASP A 231 10.76 20.59 3.49
C ASP A 231 10.07 21.23 4.69
N ASP A 232 8.84 21.74 4.54
CA ASP A 232 8.12 22.49 5.57
C ASP A 232 7.30 21.62 6.52
N ALA A 233 6.59 20.62 5.97
CA ALA A 233 5.68 19.75 6.71
C ALA A 233 5.60 18.35 6.07
N PRO A 234 5.23 17.30 6.84
CA PRO A 234 4.97 15.97 6.30
C PRO A 234 3.81 16.00 5.31
N VAL A 235 3.85 15.12 4.31
CA VAL A 235 2.81 15.02 3.28
C VAL A 235 1.99 13.75 3.45
N VAL A 236 0.67 13.88 3.35
CA VAL A 236 -0.26 12.76 3.19
C VAL A 236 -0.93 12.84 1.83
N ILE A 237 -0.92 11.72 1.11
CA ILE A 237 -1.60 11.54 -0.18
C ILE A 237 -2.83 10.68 0.08
N ILE A 238 -4.00 11.30 0.04
CA ILE A 238 -5.28 10.60 0.11
C ILE A 238 -5.60 10.13 -1.31
N ALA A 239 -5.36 8.86 -1.54
CA ALA A 239 -5.59 8.22 -2.82
C ALA A 239 -7.02 7.66 -2.84
N ASN A 240 -7.92 8.32 -3.55
CA ASN A 240 -9.29 7.86 -3.75
C ASN A 240 -9.27 6.63 -4.65
N THR A 241 -9.61 5.48 -4.10
CA THR A 241 -9.52 4.19 -4.76
C THR A 241 -10.86 3.46 -4.73
N LYS A 242 -10.92 2.34 -5.43
CA LYS A 242 -12.06 1.45 -5.41
C LYS A 242 -11.65 0.08 -4.86
N LYS A 243 -12.26 -0.36 -3.76
CA LYS A 243 -12.05 -1.69 -3.21
C LYS A 243 -12.42 -2.76 -4.23
N GLY A 244 -11.55 -3.74 -4.45
CA GLY A 244 -11.78 -4.79 -5.46
C GLY A 244 -11.53 -4.37 -6.90
N ARG A 245 -10.80 -3.29 -7.14
CA ARG A 245 -10.52 -2.68 -8.47
C ARG A 245 -10.10 -3.70 -9.53
N GLY A 246 -10.81 -3.69 -10.66
CA GLY A 246 -10.54 -4.51 -11.84
C GLY A 246 -11.31 -5.83 -11.89
N ILE A 247 -12.12 -6.16 -10.87
CA ILE A 247 -12.94 -7.37 -10.85
C ILE A 247 -14.40 -7.01 -10.63
N ASP A 248 -15.22 -7.16 -11.66
CA ASP A 248 -16.61 -6.68 -11.73
C ASP A 248 -17.45 -7.04 -10.49
N TYR A 249 -17.36 -8.26 -10.01
CA TYR A 249 -18.14 -8.75 -8.88
C TYR A 249 -17.56 -8.38 -7.51
N MET A 250 -16.33 -7.82 -7.47
CA MET A 250 -15.65 -7.39 -6.24
C MET A 250 -15.67 -5.88 -6.04
N GLU A 251 -15.73 -5.10 -7.12
CA GLU A 251 -15.66 -3.63 -7.02
C GLU A 251 -16.78 -3.09 -6.13
N ASP A 252 -16.40 -2.22 -5.19
CA ASP A 252 -17.28 -1.55 -4.22
C ASP A 252 -18.19 -2.53 -3.44
N ASN A 253 -17.68 -3.73 -3.14
CA ASN A 253 -18.43 -4.78 -2.49
C ASN A 253 -17.77 -5.21 -1.16
N VAL A 254 -18.43 -4.89 -0.05
CA VAL A 254 -17.96 -5.18 1.32
C VAL A 254 -17.63 -6.66 1.53
N LYS A 255 -18.38 -7.58 0.91
CA LYS A 255 -18.19 -9.04 1.05
C LYS A 255 -16.81 -9.50 0.61
N TRP A 256 -16.11 -8.71 -0.20
CA TRP A 256 -14.76 -8.99 -0.68
C TRP A 256 -13.66 -8.32 0.14
N HIS A 257 -13.98 -7.83 1.35
CA HIS A 257 -12.92 -7.45 2.29
C HIS A 257 -12.00 -8.65 2.56
N TYR A 258 -12.59 -9.80 2.88
CA TYR A 258 -11.94 -11.11 2.84
C TYR A 258 -12.77 -12.03 1.96
N GLY A 259 -12.17 -12.61 0.93
CA GLY A 259 -12.87 -13.48 0.00
C GLY A 259 -12.26 -14.87 -0.09
N SER A 260 -13.10 -15.91 -0.06
CA SER A 260 -12.70 -17.25 -0.48
C SER A 260 -12.67 -17.33 -2.00
N MET A 261 -11.64 -17.95 -2.56
CA MET A 261 -11.41 -18.05 -3.99
C MET A 261 -11.34 -19.51 -4.42
N ASN A 262 -12.10 -19.86 -5.44
CA ASN A 262 -11.99 -21.12 -6.15
C ASN A 262 -11.63 -20.88 -7.62
N SER A 263 -11.35 -21.93 -8.39
CA SER A 263 -10.94 -21.82 -9.79
C SER A 263 -11.94 -21.07 -10.67
N THR A 264 -13.24 -21.29 -10.49
CA THR A 264 -14.29 -20.63 -11.27
C THR A 264 -14.30 -19.10 -11.02
N LEU A 265 -14.23 -18.69 -9.75
CA LEU A 265 -14.15 -17.26 -9.39
C LEU A 265 -12.85 -16.65 -9.87
N ALA A 266 -11.73 -17.38 -9.76
CA ALA A 266 -10.44 -16.90 -10.25
C ALA A 266 -10.41 -16.71 -11.77
N GLU A 267 -11.02 -17.61 -12.54
CA GLU A 267 -11.17 -17.45 -13.99
C GLU A 267 -12.02 -16.22 -14.35
N GLN A 268 -13.14 -16.01 -13.65
CA GLN A 268 -13.97 -14.82 -13.83
C GLN A 268 -13.21 -13.52 -13.48
N ALA A 269 -12.42 -13.55 -12.40
CA ALA A 269 -11.59 -12.42 -12.00
C ALA A 269 -10.54 -12.08 -13.06
N ARG A 270 -9.80 -13.09 -13.57
CA ARG A 270 -8.83 -12.89 -14.65
C ARG A 270 -9.48 -12.34 -15.90
N ALA A 271 -10.67 -12.85 -16.27
CA ALA A 271 -11.43 -12.34 -17.42
C ALA A 271 -11.92 -10.89 -17.24
N SER A 272 -12.25 -10.47 -16.01
CA SER A 272 -12.55 -9.06 -15.69
C SER A 272 -11.31 -8.18 -15.88
N ILE A 273 -10.17 -8.60 -15.31
CA ILE A 273 -8.91 -7.85 -15.42
C ILE A 273 -8.45 -7.72 -16.87
N ASP A 274 -8.68 -8.72 -17.72
CA ASP A 274 -8.30 -8.66 -19.14
C ASP A 274 -9.02 -7.56 -19.92
N LYS A 275 -10.20 -7.14 -19.46
CA LYS A 275 -11.01 -6.08 -20.09
C LYS A 275 -10.61 -4.65 -19.66
N MET A 276 -9.70 -4.50 -18.70
CA MET A 276 -9.22 -3.20 -18.23
C MET A 276 -8.37 -2.47 -19.28
#